data_f0890f85e0c0d7b64b2530cf32beeb1a
#
_entry.id   f0890f85e0c0d7b64b2530cf32beeb1a
#
_cell.length_a   1.000
_cell.length_b   1.000
_cell.length_c   1.000
_cell.angle_alpha   90.00
_cell.angle_beta   90.00
_cell.angle_gamma   90.00
#
_symmetry.space_group_name_H-M   'P 1'
#
loop_
_entity.id
_entity.type
_entity.pdbx_description
1 polymer ?
#
loop_
_entity_poly.entity_id
_entity_poly.type
_entity_poly.pdbx_seq_one_letter_code
_entity_poly.pdbx_strand_id
1 'polypeptide(L)'
;MPPMANGGMQRGLYGRAESPYDARYLTAAFGSGSSNGSGTATAASMCAFGLAEETWSSGRSPASNNALCAYTPSRGVISVRGNWPLVPTMDVVVPHTRTMADLLEVLDVVVADDSDTRGDFWRAQPWVSLPRASEVRPPSYPALAVGPAALTGLRLGVPRMYVNADPEAGTGLSPGIGGPTGRRIDTRPSVLDLFAAARRDLESAGASVVEVDFPAVTNYEGDRPGAPTIATRGLVSREYLRRELLDLSAWAWEDFLAANGDPALHSLREVDGSRIFPPPPGALPDRYDGFDDDIAAYPQHVATHPVGSFQDIPTLADGVRGLEQTRRVDLENWLDERGLDGVVFPAAADVGLADMDVNPASADLGWRNGVWVSNGNLVPRHLGIPTVTVPMGAMADIGMPVGLTFAGRAYSDSALLSWAAGFEATRTRRSPPPRTPPLDDNRKD
;
A
#
# COMPACT_ATOMS: atom_id res chain seq x y z
N MET A 1 -7.10 0.41 17.82
CA MET A 1 -6.46 0.59 16.54
C MET A 1 -5.65 1.87 16.53
N PRO A 2 -4.43 1.91 16.01
CA PRO A 2 -3.76 3.17 15.82
C PRO A 2 -4.59 4.07 14.89
N PRO A 3 -4.49 5.36 15.02
CA PRO A 3 -5.12 6.30 14.12
C PRO A 3 -4.71 6.00 12.68
N MET A 4 -5.65 6.22 11.80
CA MET A 4 -5.41 6.02 10.38
C MET A 4 -4.39 7.00 9.82
N ALA A 5 -3.95 6.68 8.63
CA ALA A 5 -2.86 7.37 7.99
C ALA A 5 -3.10 8.86 7.80
N ASN A 6 -4.28 9.32 7.47
CA ASN A 6 -4.52 10.75 7.37
C ASN A 6 -4.31 11.46 8.71
N GLY A 7 -3.06 11.66 9.03
CA GLY A 7 -2.56 12.15 10.29
C GLY A 7 -2.27 11.07 11.32
N GLY A 8 -2.22 9.79 10.91
CA GLY A 8 -1.97 8.68 11.84
C GLY A 8 -0.71 8.85 12.65
N MET A 9 0.34 9.36 12.07
CA MET A 9 1.56 9.65 12.80
C MET A 9 1.47 10.91 13.66
N GLN A 10 0.55 11.82 13.43
CA GLN A 10 0.27 12.98 14.26
C GLN A 10 -0.79 12.71 15.31
N ARG A 11 -1.58 11.65 15.14
CA ARG A 11 -2.71 11.31 15.99
C ARG A 11 -2.50 10.04 16.81
N GLY A 12 -1.28 9.56 16.92
CA GLY A 12 -0.96 8.38 17.71
C GLY A 12 -1.37 8.55 19.18
N LEU A 13 -1.88 7.50 19.81
CA LEU A 13 -2.34 7.53 21.21
C LEU A 13 -1.24 7.96 22.18
N TYR A 14 0.01 7.58 21.90
CA TYR A 14 1.18 7.86 22.74
C TYR A 14 2.09 8.93 22.16
N GLY A 15 1.59 9.70 21.20
CA GLY A 15 2.34 10.72 20.51
C GLY A 15 2.63 10.37 19.07
N ARG A 16 3.43 11.19 18.45
CA ARG A 16 3.73 11.15 17.03
C ARG A 16 4.90 10.22 16.72
N ALA A 17 4.76 9.36 15.72
CA ALA A 17 5.90 8.65 15.16
C ALA A 17 6.81 9.63 14.41
N GLU A 18 8.10 9.61 14.72
CA GLU A 18 9.10 10.44 14.06
C GLU A 18 9.98 9.59 13.14
N SER A 19 10.33 10.13 11.98
CA SER A 19 11.26 9.44 11.09
C SER A 19 12.61 9.21 11.77
N PRO A 20 13.12 7.97 11.77
CA PRO A 20 14.45 7.67 12.28
C PRO A 20 15.56 8.22 11.37
N TYR A 21 15.23 8.65 10.15
CA TYR A 21 16.16 9.30 9.24
C TYR A 21 16.24 10.80 9.49
N ASP A 22 15.10 11.51 9.51
CA ASP A 22 15.06 12.95 9.78
C ASP A 22 13.67 13.35 10.32
N ALA A 23 13.62 13.88 11.55
CA ALA A 23 12.38 14.28 12.23
C ALA A 23 11.61 15.40 11.53
N ARG A 24 12.21 16.10 10.58
CA ARG A 24 11.55 17.13 9.77
C ARG A 24 10.60 16.55 8.73
N TYR A 25 10.68 15.25 8.44
CA TYR A 25 9.92 14.59 7.40
C TYR A 25 9.01 13.50 7.97
N LEU A 26 7.95 13.19 7.23
CA LEU A 26 7.02 12.14 7.58
C LEU A 26 7.65 10.76 7.42
N THR A 27 7.38 9.88 8.36
CA THR A 27 7.81 8.47 8.33
C THR A 27 6.93 7.60 7.41
N ALA A 28 5.86 8.16 6.87
CA ALA A 28 4.98 7.55 5.85
C ALA A 28 4.21 8.65 5.11
N ALA A 29 3.52 8.34 4.02
CA ALA A 29 2.59 9.27 3.38
C ALA A 29 1.47 9.67 4.34
N PHE A 30 0.98 10.91 4.23
CA PHE A 30 0.01 11.45 5.17
C PHE A 30 -1.37 10.77 5.06
N GLY A 31 -1.84 10.55 3.83
CA GLY A 31 -3.16 9.99 3.57
C GLY A 31 -3.21 8.46 3.59
N SER A 32 -2.05 7.77 3.55
CA SER A 32 -1.98 6.32 3.51
C SER A 32 -0.66 5.79 4.08
N GLY A 33 -0.50 5.87 5.38
CA GLY A 33 0.68 5.47 6.12
C GLY A 33 0.35 4.86 7.48
N SER A 34 -0.82 4.20 7.61
CA SER A 34 -1.29 3.68 8.91
C SER A 34 -0.30 2.72 9.56
N SER A 35 0.53 2.02 8.79
CA SER A 35 1.57 1.14 9.29
C SER A 35 2.90 1.85 9.59
N ASN A 36 2.88 3.15 9.86
CA ASN A 36 4.07 3.92 10.23
C ASN A 36 4.79 3.38 11.48
N GLY A 37 4.05 2.81 12.43
CA GLY A 37 4.61 2.17 13.63
C GLY A 37 5.49 0.97 13.27
N SER A 38 4.99 0.05 12.44
CA SER A 38 5.76 -1.08 11.92
C SER A 38 7.00 -0.61 11.16
N GLY A 39 6.85 0.34 10.24
CA GLY A 39 7.94 0.88 9.44
C GLY A 39 9.02 1.54 10.29
N THR A 40 8.64 2.45 11.20
CA THR A 40 9.56 3.17 12.08
C THR A 40 10.31 2.22 13.00
N ALA A 41 9.61 1.31 13.68
CA ALA A 41 10.21 0.37 14.62
C ALA A 41 11.20 -0.59 13.94
N THR A 42 10.84 -1.11 12.76
CA THR A 42 11.72 -2.00 11.98
C THR A 42 12.96 -1.26 11.48
N ALA A 43 12.80 -0.04 10.96
CA ALA A 43 13.93 0.77 10.49
C ALA A 43 14.89 1.15 11.63
N ALA A 44 14.34 1.49 12.80
CA ALA A 44 15.08 1.85 14.02
C ALA A 44 15.71 0.64 14.73
N SER A 45 15.55 -0.58 14.21
CA SER A 45 16.03 -1.83 14.82
C SER A 45 15.43 -2.14 16.20
N MET A 46 14.23 -1.65 16.48
CA MET A 46 13.48 -1.99 17.70
C MET A 46 12.88 -3.40 17.60
N CYS A 47 12.77 -3.94 16.39
CA CYS A 47 12.32 -5.30 16.12
C CYS A 47 13.07 -5.88 14.90
N ALA A 48 13.05 -7.20 14.77
CA ALA A 48 13.66 -7.89 13.62
C ALA A 48 12.88 -7.65 12.33
N PHE A 49 11.55 -7.71 12.43
CA PHE A 49 10.59 -7.43 11.36
C PHE A 49 9.32 -6.81 11.95
N GLY A 50 8.49 -6.23 11.12
CA GLY A 50 7.17 -5.77 11.48
C GLY A 50 6.09 -6.42 10.60
N LEU A 51 4.90 -6.61 11.14
CA LEU A 51 3.72 -6.93 10.36
C LEU A 51 2.88 -5.67 10.23
N ALA A 52 2.79 -5.19 9.03
CA ALA A 52 2.00 -4.04 8.63
C ALA A 52 0.69 -4.50 8.02
N GLU A 53 -0.20 -3.56 7.77
CA GLU A 53 -1.39 -3.74 6.98
C GLU A 53 -1.44 -2.70 5.87
N GLU A 54 -1.94 -3.09 4.70
CA GLU A 54 -2.15 -2.16 3.60
C GLU A 54 -3.57 -2.27 3.07
N THR A 55 -4.28 -1.13 3.08
CA THR A 55 -5.57 -0.92 2.42
C THR A 55 -5.38 -0.13 1.13
N TRP A 56 -4.64 0.97 1.17
CA TRP A 56 -4.29 1.78 0.00
C TRP A 56 -2.81 1.64 -0.34
N SER A 57 -1.95 2.32 0.43
CA SER A 57 -0.49 2.21 0.31
C SER A 57 0.21 2.16 1.67
N SER A 58 -0.53 1.77 2.72
CA SER A 58 -0.06 1.84 4.11
C SER A 58 1.08 0.89 4.45
N GLY A 59 1.34 -0.12 3.64
CA GLY A 59 2.53 -0.99 3.75
C GLY A 59 3.70 -0.43 2.94
N ARG A 60 3.47 -0.09 1.67
CA ARG A 60 4.50 0.42 0.73
C ARG A 60 5.05 1.79 1.15
N SER A 61 4.18 2.68 1.60
CA SER A 61 4.54 4.06 1.97
C SER A 61 5.53 4.11 3.14
N PRO A 62 5.24 3.51 4.32
CA PRO A 62 6.22 3.49 5.40
C PRO A 62 7.49 2.71 5.03
N ALA A 63 7.41 1.65 4.21
CA ALA A 63 8.60 0.96 3.72
C ALA A 63 9.50 1.89 2.89
N SER A 64 8.91 2.67 1.97
CA SER A 64 9.63 3.66 1.17
C SER A 64 10.35 4.69 2.04
N ASN A 65 9.62 5.33 2.97
CA ASN A 65 10.15 6.42 3.79
C ASN A 65 11.12 5.95 4.90
N ASN A 66 11.25 4.63 5.11
CA ASN A 66 12.09 4.03 6.14
C ASN A 66 13.15 3.06 5.59
N ALA A 67 13.38 3.06 4.28
CA ALA A 67 14.35 2.17 3.60
C ALA A 67 14.16 0.69 3.98
N LEU A 68 12.95 0.18 3.84
CA LEU A 68 12.59 -1.20 4.14
C LEU A 68 12.16 -1.96 2.90
N CYS A 69 12.24 -3.29 3.01
CA CYS A 69 11.58 -4.22 2.11
C CYS A 69 10.15 -4.45 2.61
N ALA A 70 9.17 -4.45 1.70
CA ALA A 70 7.78 -4.72 1.98
C ALA A 70 7.19 -5.59 0.88
N TYR A 71 6.42 -6.59 1.26
CA TYR A 71 5.69 -7.44 0.34
C TYR A 71 4.20 -7.30 0.57
N THR A 72 3.51 -6.88 -0.47
CA THR A 72 2.05 -6.74 -0.49
C THR A 72 1.48 -7.88 -1.33
N PRO A 73 0.90 -8.92 -0.71
CA PRO A 73 0.57 -10.16 -1.37
C PRO A 73 -0.64 -10.08 -2.31
N SER A 74 -0.76 -11.04 -3.20
CA SER A 74 -2.03 -11.39 -3.83
C SER A 74 -3.05 -11.81 -2.78
N ARG A 75 -4.34 -11.69 -3.12
CA ARG A 75 -5.46 -11.98 -2.22
C ARG A 75 -5.39 -13.41 -1.68
N GLY A 76 -5.55 -13.57 -0.37
CA GLY A 76 -5.58 -14.87 0.31
C GLY A 76 -4.24 -15.56 0.51
N VAL A 77 -3.11 -15.00 0.05
CA VAL A 77 -1.77 -15.59 0.24
C VAL A 77 -1.32 -15.52 1.70
N ILE A 78 -1.60 -14.40 2.36
CA ILE A 78 -1.42 -14.26 3.82
C ILE A 78 -2.81 -14.04 4.43
N SER A 79 -3.14 -14.80 5.49
CA SER A 79 -4.38 -14.61 6.23
C SER A 79 -4.42 -13.24 6.90
N VAL A 80 -5.53 -12.53 6.78
CA VAL A 80 -5.79 -11.28 7.51
C VAL A 80 -6.59 -11.49 8.79
N ARG A 81 -6.88 -12.74 9.16
CA ARG A 81 -7.63 -13.08 10.37
C ARG A 81 -6.99 -12.49 11.62
N GLY A 82 -7.78 -11.81 12.42
CA GLY A 82 -7.31 -11.13 13.63
C GLY A 82 -6.74 -9.74 13.41
N ASN A 83 -6.59 -9.28 12.17
CA ASN A 83 -6.32 -7.88 11.88
C ASN A 83 -7.59 -7.05 12.02
N TRP A 84 -7.42 -5.80 12.46
CA TRP A 84 -8.50 -4.83 12.43
C TRP A 84 -8.81 -4.48 10.97
N PRO A 85 -10.03 -4.69 10.48
CA PRO A 85 -10.36 -4.36 9.09
C PRO A 85 -10.48 -2.84 8.90
N LEU A 86 -10.08 -2.33 7.73
CA LEU A 86 -10.39 -0.98 7.30
C LEU A 86 -11.34 -1.02 6.10
N VAL A 87 -10.92 -1.60 4.99
CA VAL A 87 -11.76 -1.92 3.83
C VAL A 87 -11.48 -3.38 3.45
N PRO A 88 -12.33 -4.32 3.83
CA PRO A 88 -12.04 -5.77 3.76
C PRO A 88 -11.66 -6.29 2.36
N THR A 89 -12.10 -5.61 1.30
CA THR A 89 -11.75 -5.97 -0.08
C THR A 89 -10.35 -5.55 -0.49
N MET A 90 -9.73 -4.65 0.27
CA MET A 90 -8.40 -4.08 0.00
C MET A 90 -7.33 -4.57 0.99
N ASP A 91 -7.73 -4.85 2.23
CA ASP A 91 -6.82 -5.13 3.35
C ASP A 91 -5.95 -6.36 3.12
N VAL A 92 -4.65 -6.22 3.36
CA VAL A 92 -3.69 -7.32 3.37
C VAL A 92 -2.62 -7.10 4.43
N VAL A 93 -2.07 -8.21 4.96
CA VAL A 93 -0.89 -8.18 5.82
C VAL A 93 0.36 -7.95 4.99
N VAL A 94 1.20 -7.01 5.41
CA VAL A 94 2.44 -6.62 4.73
C VAL A 94 3.64 -6.78 5.67
N PRO A 95 4.46 -7.81 5.52
CA PRO A 95 5.71 -7.90 6.26
C PRO A 95 6.68 -6.79 5.87
N HIS A 96 7.28 -6.15 6.89
CA HIS A 96 8.35 -5.16 6.78
C HIS A 96 9.66 -5.72 7.32
N THR A 97 10.72 -5.64 6.54
CA THR A 97 12.06 -6.07 6.95
C THR A 97 13.14 -5.11 6.45
N ARG A 98 14.36 -5.25 6.96
CA ARG A 98 15.49 -4.42 6.51
C ARG A 98 16.17 -4.95 5.26
N THR A 99 16.01 -6.24 4.95
CA THR A 99 16.58 -6.92 3.79
C THR A 99 15.56 -7.85 3.15
N MET A 100 15.77 -8.17 1.87
CA MET A 100 14.96 -9.20 1.20
C MET A 100 15.21 -10.60 1.80
N ALA A 101 16.42 -10.87 2.26
CA ALA A 101 16.71 -12.14 2.94
C ALA A 101 15.82 -12.34 4.18
N ASP A 102 15.75 -11.33 5.07
CA ASP A 102 14.88 -11.38 6.24
C ASP A 102 13.39 -11.50 5.83
N LEU A 103 12.98 -10.82 4.74
CA LEU A 103 11.61 -10.89 4.24
C LEU A 103 11.26 -12.33 3.83
N LEU A 104 12.12 -12.97 3.06
CA LEU A 104 11.90 -14.32 2.58
C LEU A 104 11.85 -15.34 3.73
N GLU A 105 12.66 -15.18 4.78
CA GLU A 105 12.59 -16.01 5.99
C GLU A 105 11.24 -15.81 6.73
N VAL A 106 10.76 -14.57 6.87
CA VAL A 106 9.46 -14.29 7.47
C VAL A 106 8.33 -14.95 6.67
N LEU A 107 8.40 -14.87 5.34
CA LEU A 107 7.37 -15.45 4.46
C LEU A 107 7.32 -16.97 4.55
N ASP A 108 8.43 -17.62 4.76
CA ASP A 108 8.48 -19.10 4.91
C ASP A 108 7.66 -19.57 6.13
N VAL A 109 7.50 -18.69 7.12
CA VAL A 109 6.70 -18.92 8.33
C VAL A 109 5.26 -18.48 8.17
N VAL A 110 5.01 -17.26 7.67
CA VAL A 110 3.67 -16.65 7.74
C VAL A 110 2.76 -17.03 6.58
N VAL A 111 3.30 -17.51 5.45
CA VAL A 111 2.48 -17.95 4.31
C VAL A 111 2.11 -19.42 4.49
N ALA A 112 0.93 -19.67 4.98
CA ALA A 112 0.41 -21.00 5.23
C ALA A 112 -1.12 -21.03 5.01
N ASP A 113 -1.65 -22.21 4.78
CA ASP A 113 -3.10 -22.42 4.75
C ASP A 113 -3.68 -22.14 6.14
N ASP A 114 -4.73 -21.34 6.19
CA ASP A 114 -5.52 -21.10 7.40
C ASP A 114 -6.97 -21.52 7.12
N SER A 115 -7.44 -22.54 7.83
CA SER A 115 -8.79 -23.08 7.66
C SER A 115 -9.88 -22.20 8.30
N ASP A 116 -9.50 -21.29 9.19
CA ASP A 116 -10.42 -20.32 9.79
C ASP A 116 -10.47 -19.04 8.92
N THR A 117 -11.64 -18.75 8.37
CA THR A 117 -11.86 -17.62 7.47
C THR A 117 -12.52 -16.43 8.15
N ARG A 118 -12.74 -16.45 9.47
CA ARG A 118 -13.37 -15.33 10.20
C ARG A 118 -12.53 -14.08 10.09
N GLY A 119 -13.18 -12.95 9.73
CA GLY A 119 -12.51 -11.68 9.53
C GLY A 119 -11.61 -11.60 8.29
N ASP A 120 -11.63 -12.63 7.43
CA ASP A 120 -10.90 -12.61 6.16
C ASP A 120 -11.90 -12.67 4.99
N PHE A 121 -12.25 -11.50 4.50
CA PHE A 121 -13.27 -11.34 3.46
C PHE A 121 -12.98 -12.20 2.23
N TRP A 122 -11.74 -12.12 1.70
CA TRP A 122 -11.41 -12.79 0.45
C TRP A 122 -11.45 -14.32 0.56
N ARG A 123 -11.08 -14.88 1.70
CA ARG A 123 -11.16 -16.33 1.92
C ARG A 123 -12.56 -16.79 2.32
N ALA A 124 -13.39 -15.89 2.88
CA ALA A 124 -14.76 -16.19 3.31
C ALA A 124 -15.80 -16.02 2.19
N GLN A 125 -15.55 -15.14 1.20
CA GLN A 125 -16.51 -14.86 0.14
C GLN A 125 -16.64 -16.03 -0.86
N PRO A 126 -17.85 -16.33 -1.36
CA PRO A 126 -18.07 -17.49 -2.23
C PRO A 126 -18.06 -17.17 -3.73
N TRP A 127 -17.84 -15.91 -4.13
CA TRP A 127 -18.12 -15.44 -5.50
C TRP A 127 -16.94 -15.52 -6.45
N VAL A 128 -15.73 -15.52 -5.90
CA VAL A 128 -14.46 -15.64 -6.62
C VAL A 128 -13.64 -16.74 -5.97
N SER A 129 -13.20 -17.70 -6.77
CA SER A 129 -12.30 -18.75 -6.29
C SER A 129 -10.89 -18.23 -6.18
N LEU A 130 -10.27 -18.38 -5.02
CA LEU A 130 -8.85 -18.07 -4.79
C LEU A 130 -8.05 -19.36 -4.64
N PRO A 131 -6.79 -19.41 -5.08
CA PRO A 131 -5.91 -20.51 -4.74
C PRO A 131 -5.60 -20.50 -3.24
N ARG A 132 -5.32 -21.66 -2.67
CA ARG A 132 -4.81 -21.75 -1.30
C ARG A 132 -3.38 -21.24 -1.25
N ALA A 133 -2.94 -20.76 -0.07
CA ALA A 133 -1.57 -20.31 0.13
C ALA A 133 -0.56 -21.43 -0.23
N SER A 134 -0.85 -22.68 0.11
CA SER A 134 -0.01 -23.85 -0.23
C SER A 134 0.10 -24.15 -1.73
N GLU A 135 -0.82 -23.65 -2.56
CA GLU A 135 -0.81 -23.86 -4.02
C GLU A 135 0.05 -22.81 -4.74
N VAL A 136 0.27 -21.65 -4.11
CA VAL A 136 0.99 -20.52 -4.73
C VAL A 136 2.34 -20.25 -4.11
N ARG A 137 2.58 -20.66 -2.86
CA ARG A 137 3.88 -20.52 -2.22
C ARG A 137 4.94 -21.42 -2.85
N PRO A 138 6.20 -20.97 -2.96
CA PRO A 138 7.28 -21.85 -3.36
C PRO A 138 7.58 -22.88 -2.27
N PRO A 139 8.31 -23.96 -2.58
CA PRO A 139 8.78 -24.92 -1.58
C PRO A 139 9.62 -24.29 -0.46
N SER A 140 10.35 -23.22 -0.77
CA SER A 140 11.13 -22.41 0.17
C SER A 140 11.22 -20.97 -0.36
N TYR A 141 10.80 -20.01 0.42
CA TYR A 141 10.96 -18.60 0.09
C TYR A 141 12.43 -18.14 0.05
N PRO A 142 13.31 -18.54 1.00
CA PRO A 142 14.75 -18.22 0.93
C PRO A 142 15.43 -18.65 -0.37
N ALA A 143 14.95 -19.75 -1.00
CA ALA A 143 15.48 -20.20 -2.28
C ALA A 143 15.21 -19.24 -3.47
N LEU A 144 14.31 -18.27 -3.31
CA LEU A 144 14.06 -17.23 -4.32
C LEU A 144 15.19 -16.20 -4.43
N ALA A 145 16.10 -16.13 -3.46
CA ALA A 145 17.23 -15.21 -3.44
C ALA A 145 18.39 -15.71 -4.33
N VAL A 146 18.16 -15.79 -5.63
CA VAL A 146 19.15 -16.28 -6.63
C VAL A 146 20.11 -15.17 -7.11
N GLY A 147 20.06 -14.00 -6.49
CA GLY A 147 20.91 -12.86 -6.84
C GLY A 147 20.48 -12.16 -8.14
N PRO A 148 21.36 -11.32 -8.75
CA PRO A 148 21.02 -10.52 -9.93
C PRO A 148 20.61 -11.34 -11.16
N ALA A 149 20.91 -12.64 -11.20
CA ALA A 149 20.47 -13.53 -12.27
C ALA A 149 18.94 -13.61 -12.40
N ALA A 150 18.19 -13.33 -11.31
CA ALA A 150 16.74 -13.23 -11.34
C ALA A 150 16.20 -12.16 -12.31
N LEU A 151 17.03 -11.18 -12.69
CA LEU A 151 16.65 -10.06 -13.54
C LEU A 151 16.95 -10.32 -15.03
N THR A 152 17.70 -11.37 -15.34
CA THR A 152 18.15 -11.66 -16.71
C THR A 152 16.97 -12.00 -17.62
N GLY A 153 16.86 -11.26 -18.73
CA GLY A 153 15.84 -11.47 -19.75
C GLY A 153 14.47 -10.88 -19.41
N LEU A 154 14.30 -10.28 -18.23
CA LEU A 154 13.04 -9.61 -17.87
C LEU A 154 12.78 -8.39 -18.75
N ARG A 155 11.52 -8.15 -19.06
CA ARG A 155 11.04 -6.95 -19.72
C ARG A 155 10.07 -6.21 -18.77
N LEU A 156 10.54 -5.12 -18.18
CA LEU A 156 9.82 -4.36 -17.16
C LEU A 156 9.30 -3.03 -17.75
N GLY A 157 8.01 -2.76 -17.52
CA GLY A 157 7.39 -1.49 -17.87
C GLY A 157 7.61 -0.43 -16.78
N VAL A 158 7.93 0.80 -17.18
CA VAL A 158 7.96 1.96 -16.29
C VAL A 158 6.78 2.85 -16.61
N PRO A 159 5.79 2.97 -15.71
CA PRO A 159 4.69 3.90 -15.91
C PRO A 159 5.19 5.34 -16.02
N ARG A 160 5.01 5.96 -17.20
CA ARG A 160 5.48 7.32 -17.50
C ARG A 160 4.97 8.36 -16.53
N MET A 161 3.75 8.15 -15.98
CA MET A 161 3.13 9.05 -15.00
C MET A 161 3.96 9.22 -13.72
N TYR A 162 4.76 8.22 -13.33
CA TYR A 162 5.55 8.25 -12.09
C TYR A 162 6.98 8.78 -12.25
N VAL A 163 7.38 9.06 -13.49
CA VAL A 163 8.72 9.57 -13.82
C VAL A 163 8.69 10.88 -14.60
N ASN A 164 7.60 11.64 -14.45
CA ASN A 164 7.37 12.94 -15.11
C ASN A 164 7.40 12.88 -16.66
N ALA A 165 7.19 11.71 -17.26
CA ALA A 165 7.28 11.50 -18.70
C ALA A 165 5.91 11.44 -19.40
N ASP A 166 4.80 11.68 -18.68
CA ASP A 166 3.45 11.68 -19.22
C ASP A 166 2.79 13.05 -19.05
N PRO A 167 2.69 13.86 -20.12
CA PRO A 167 2.10 15.18 -20.03
C PRO A 167 0.57 15.16 -19.84
N GLU A 168 -0.10 14.05 -20.18
CA GLU A 168 -1.56 13.92 -20.05
C GLU A 168 -1.98 13.45 -18.64
N ALA A 169 -1.09 12.82 -17.89
CA ALA A 169 -1.40 12.34 -16.55
C ALA A 169 -1.81 13.51 -15.64
N GLY A 170 -2.92 13.33 -14.92
CA GLY A 170 -3.46 14.32 -14.00
C GLY A 170 -4.17 15.50 -14.66
N THR A 171 -4.53 15.42 -15.94
CA THR A 171 -5.32 16.43 -16.66
C THR A 171 -6.80 16.08 -16.77
N GLY A 172 -7.24 15.00 -16.12
CA GLY A 172 -8.63 14.57 -16.05
C GLY A 172 -9.54 15.63 -15.38
N LEU A 173 -10.82 15.59 -15.71
CA LEU A 173 -11.82 16.53 -15.18
C LEU A 173 -12.37 16.12 -13.81
N SER A 174 -12.28 14.84 -13.50
CA SER A 174 -12.77 14.29 -12.23
C SER A 174 -11.59 13.81 -11.39
N PRO A 175 -11.54 14.12 -10.09
CA PRO A 175 -10.58 13.51 -9.19
C PRO A 175 -10.89 12.00 -9.09
N GLY A 176 -9.85 11.20 -8.88
CA GLY A 176 -10.00 9.77 -8.60
C GLY A 176 -10.58 9.51 -7.21
N ILE A 177 -10.88 8.25 -6.92
CA ILE A 177 -11.30 7.81 -5.59
C ILE A 177 -10.08 7.88 -4.65
N GLY A 178 -10.29 8.37 -3.43
CA GLY A 178 -9.25 8.41 -2.41
C GLY A 178 -8.47 9.74 -2.37
N GLY A 179 -9.17 10.88 -2.51
CA GLY A 179 -8.60 12.21 -2.38
C GLY A 179 -7.97 12.74 -3.67
N PRO A 180 -6.76 13.34 -3.66
CA PRO A 180 -6.17 13.98 -4.82
C PRO A 180 -5.62 13.02 -5.88
N THR A 181 -5.98 11.73 -5.86
CA THR A 181 -5.62 10.76 -6.90
C THR A 181 -6.23 11.15 -8.25
N GLY A 182 -5.68 10.65 -9.35
CA GLY A 182 -6.05 11.14 -10.69
C GLY A 182 -5.47 12.53 -11.02
N ARG A 183 -4.86 13.20 -10.05
CA ARG A 183 -4.10 14.44 -10.25
C ARG A 183 -2.68 14.13 -10.73
N ARG A 184 -2.01 15.18 -11.26
CA ARG A 184 -0.62 15.05 -11.68
C ARG A 184 0.29 14.64 -10.52
N ILE A 185 1.23 13.76 -10.81
CA ILE A 185 2.33 13.40 -9.93
C ILE A 185 3.56 14.16 -10.37
N ASP A 186 4.13 14.95 -9.47
CA ASP A 186 5.40 15.67 -9.69
C ASP A 186 6.49 14.98 -8.91
N THR A 187 7.20 14.08 -9.57
CA THR A 187 8.31 13.33 -8.97
C THR A 187 9.53 14.23 -8.80
N ARG A 188 10.03 14.27 -7.56
CA ARG A 188 11.20 15.07 -7.16
C ARG A 188 12.44 14.72 -7.98
N PRO A 189 13.27 15.69 -8.40
CA PRO A 189 14.48 15.43 -9.18
C PRO A 189 15.40 14.37 -8.56
N SER A 190 15.65 14.41 -7.25
CA SER A 190 16.49 13.43 -6.57
C SER A 190 15.90 12.01 -6.53
N VAL A 191 14.57 11.86 -6.59
CA VAL A 191 13.91 10.56 -6.79
C VAL A 191 14.13 10.08 -8.23
N LEU A 192 14.03 10.96 -9.22
CA LEU A 192 14.33 10.63 -10.63
C LEU A 192 15.78 10.21 -10.81
N ASP A 193 16.73 10.88 -10.15
CA ASP A 193 18.15 10.50 -10.18
C ASP A 193 18.39 9.10 -9.62
N LEU A 194 17.74 8.78 -8.49
CA LEU A 194 17.78 7.43 -7.90
C LEU A 194 17.13 6.40 -8.81
N PHE A 195 16.01 6.73 -9.43
CA PHE A 195 15.33 5.83 -10.36
C PHE A 195 16.19 5.59 -11.63
N ALA A 196 16.81 6.63 -12.16
CA ALA A 196 17.74 6.48 -13.29
C ALA A 196 18.93 5.58 -12.94
N ALA A 197 19.43 5.63 -11.71
CA ALA A 197 20.47 4.71 -11.22
C ALA A 197 19.91 3.28 -11.07
N ALA A 198 18.71 3.12 -10.50
CA ALA A 198 18.04 1.83 -10.37
C ALA A 198 17.80 1.17 -11.73
N ARG A 199 17.35 1.96 -12.73
CA ARG A 199 17.18 1.50 -14.11
C ARG A 199 18.49 0.96 -14.70
N ARG A 200 19.61 1.68 -14.55
CA ARG A 200 20.92 1.20 -14.99
C ARG A 200 21.34 -0.11 -14.33
N ASP A 201 21.06 -0.27 -13.05
CA ASP A 201 21.37 -1.50 -12.31
C ASP A 201 20.52 -2.69 -12.81
N LEU A 202 19.22 -2.47 -13.07
CA LEU A 202 18.33 -3.47 -13.68
C LEU A 202 18.82 -3.88 -15.07
N GLU A 203 19.13 -2.90 -15.92
CA GLU A 203 19.62 -3.13 -17.28
C GLU A 203 20.99 -3.84 -17.28
N SER A 204 21.89 -3.47 -16.36
CA SER A 204 23.19 -4.12 -16.18
C SER A 204 23.08 -5.57 -15.71
N ALA A 205 22.00 -5.91 -14.99
CA ALA A 205 21.69 -7.27 -14.58
C ALA A 205 20.93 -8.07 -15.66
N GLY A 206 20.72 -7.48 -16.84
CA GLY A 206 20.14 -8.16 -17.99
C GLY A 206 18.64 -7.97 -18.20
N ALA A 207 17.99 -7.08 -17.47
CA ALA A 207 16.62 -6.69 -17.72
C ALA A 207 16.51 -5.67 -18.87
N SER A 208 15.36 -5.63 -19.54
CA SER A 208 14.96 -4.56 -20.45
C SER A 208 13.93 -3.68 -19.75
N VAL A 209 14.18 -2.37 -19.69
CA VAL A 209 13.31 -1.42 -18.99
C VAL A 209 12.75 -0.40 -19.99
N VAL A 210 11.42 -0.40 -20.18
CA VAL A 210 10.73 0.40 -21.20
C VAL A 210 9.65 1.30 -20.57
N GLU A 211 9.56 2.53 -21.04
CA GLU A 211 8.50 3.44 -20.61
C GLU A 211 7.16 3.05 -21.26
N VAL A 212 6.10 3.08 -20.46
CA VAL A 212 4.77 2.62 -20.85
C VAL A 212 3.68 3.50 -20.25
N ASP A 213 2.46 3.42 -20.84
CA ASP A 213 1.23 3.85 -20.17
C ASP A 213 0.87 2.83 -19.08
N PHE A 214 0.00 3.19 -18.16
CA PHE A 214 -0.41 2.27 -17.10
C PHE A 214 -1.95 2.22 -16.97
N PRO A 215 -2.61 1.44 -17.83
CA PRO A 215 -4.07 1.40 -17.89
C PRO A 215 -4.74 1.02 -16.58
N ALA A 216 -4.13 0.16 -15.77
CA ALA A 216 -4.66 -0.22 -14.46
C ALA A 216 -4.94 0.99 -13.56
N VAL A 217 -4.09 2.03 -13.63
CA VAL A 217 -4.27 3.28 -12.87
C VAL A 217 -5.06 4.30 -13.67
N THR A 218 -4.72 4.53 -14.94
CA THR A 218 -5.41 5.51 -15.80
C THR A 218 -6.91 5.24 -15.88
N ASN A 219 -7.31 3.98 -16.12
CA ASN A 219 -8.72 3.59 -16.25
C ASN A 219 -9.44 3.46 -14.90
N TYR A 220 -8.70 3.45 -13.81
CA TYR A 220 -9.24 3.45 -12.46
C TYR A 220 -9.50 4.88 -11.98
N GLU A 221 -8.53 5.77 -12.15
CA GLU A 221 -8.55 7.12 -11.59
C GLU A 221 -9.13 8.17 -12.53
N GLY A 222 -9.23 7.89 -13.84
CA GLY A 222 -9.67 8.89 -14.83
C GLY A 222 -8.71 10.07 -14.93
N ASP A 223 -7.41 9.81 -14.88
CA ASP A 223 -6.35 10.80 -14.76
C ASP A 223 -6.19 11.73 -15.98
N ARG A 224 -6.89 11.46 -17.10
CA ARG A 224 -6.82 12.23 -18.33
C ARG A 224 -8.17 12.35 -19.03
N PRO A 225 -8.36 13.34 -19.93
CA PRO A 225 -9.60 13.48 -20.71
C PRO A 225 -9.94 12.21 -21.47
N GLY A 226 -11.19 11.76 -21.33
CA GLY A 226 -11.70 10.58 -22.02
C GLY A 226 -11.34 9.24 -21.34
N ALA A 227 -10.47 9.21 -20.35
CA ALA A 227 -10.24 8.01 -19.56
C ALA A 227 -11.44 7.73 -18.64
N PRO A 228 -11.87 6.46 -18.49
CA PRO A 228 -12.88 6.10 -17.51
C PRO A 228 -12.32 6.21 -16.09
N THR A 229 -13.21 6.19 -15.11
CA THR A 229 -12.88 5.85 -13.72
C THR A 229 -13.32 4.42 -13.43
N ILE A 230 -12.93 3.86 -12.30
CA ILE A 230 -13.43 2.54 -11.86
C ILE A 230 -14.96 2.50 -11.87
N ALA A 231 -15.64 3.59 -11.52
CA ALA A 231 -17.08 3.70 -11.48
C ALA A 231 -17.75 3.87 -12.88
N THR A 232 -17.02 4.34 -13.88
CA THR A 232 -17.56 4.62 -15.23
C THR A 232 -17.09 3.62 -16.27
N ARG A 233 -16.14 2.74 -15.95
CA ARG A 233 -15.64 1.69 -16.84
C ARG A 233 -16.67 0.60 -17.12
N GLY A 234 -17.72 0.49 -16.30
CA GLY A 234 -18.81 -0.44 -16.52
C GLY A 234 -18.59 -1.86 -15.97
N LEU A 235 -17.47 -2.12 -15.30
CA LEU A 235 -17.17 -3.41 -14.68
C LEU A 235 -17.50 -3.40 -13.16
N VAL A 236 -17.41 -2.24 -12.54
CA VAL A 236 -17.73 -2.04 -11.12
C VAL A 236 -18.74 -0.90 -11.00
N SER A 237 -19.85 -1.11 -10.30
CA SER A 237 -20.89 -0.10 -10.17
C SER A 237 -20.57 0.93 -9.09
N ARG A 238 -21.09 2.17 -9.25
CA ARG A 238 -21.02 3.21 -8.19
C ARG A 238 -21.70 2.75 -6.91
N GLU A 239 -22.80 1.98 -7.03
CA GLU A 239 -23.52 1.43 -5.91
C GLU A 239 -22.66 0.46 -5.10
N TYR A 240 -21.92 -0.42 -5.78
CA TYR A 240 -20.96 -1.31 -5.12
C TYR A 240 -19.89 -0.51 -4.35
N LEU A 241 -19.25 0.48 -5.00
CA LEU A 241 -18.19 1.27 -4.35
C LEU A 241 -18.67 1.95 -3.07
N ARG A 242 -19.90 2.51 -3.10
CA ARG A 242 -20.50 3.11 -1.93
C ARG A 242 -20.78 2.08 -0.82
N ARG A 243 -21.32 0.91 -1.17
CA ARG A 243 -21.63 -0.15 -0.20
C ARG A 243 -20.38 -0.82 0.36
N GLU A 244 -19.35 -0.94 -0.43
CA GLU A 244 -18.05 -1.45 0.02
C GLU A 244 -17.48 -0.58 1.13
N LEU A 245 -17.46 0.73 0.92
CA LEU A 245 -16.86 1.66 1.88
C LEU A 245 -17.73 1.89 3.11
N LEU A 246 -19.05 1.82 2.99
CA LEU A 246 -19.94 2.08 4.10
C LEU A 246 -20.48 0.78 4.70
N ASP A 247 -21.29 0.02 3.94
CA ASP A 247 -22.00 -1.14 4.47
C ASP A 247 -21.04 -2.26 4.88
N LEU A 248 -20.08 -2.62 3.98
CA LEU A 248 -19.14 -3.70 4.22
C LEU A 248 -18.10 -3.32 5.28
N SER A 249 -17.54 -2.11 5.22
CA SER A 249 -16.51 -1.72 6.19
C SER A 249 -17.10 -1.56 7.60
N ALA A 250 -18.28 -0.94 7.74
CA ALA A 250 -18.94 -0.83 9.02
C ALA A 250 -19.35 -2.21 9.58
N TRP A 251 -19.88 -3.11 8.72
CA TRP A 251 -20.16 -4.49 9.09
C TRP A 251 -18.89 -5.22 9.60
N ALA A 252 -17.77 -5.07 8.89
CA ALA A 252 -16.53 -5.75 9.26
C ALA A 252 -15.97 -5.25 10.60
N TRP A 253 -16.13 -3.98 10.92
CA TRP A 253 -15.76 -3.44 12.25
C TRP A 253 -16.63 -4.01 13.35
N GLU A 254 -17.94 -4.11 13.14
CA GLU A 254 -18.87 -4.73 14.08
C GLU A 254 -18.52 -6.21 14.29
N ASP A 255 -18.31 -6.96 13.21
CA ASP A 255 -17.94 -8.39 13.24
C ASP A 255 -16.60 -8.61 13.99
N PHE A 256 -15.60 -7.75 13.74
CA PHE A 256 -14.32 -7.81 14.44
C PHE A 256 -14.48 -7.60 15.95
N LEU A 257 -15.25 -6.57 16.37
CA LEU A 257 -15.46 -6.30 17.80
C LEU A 257 -16.19 -7.45 18.47
N ALA A 258 -17.22 -7.99 17.83
CA ALA A 258 -17.95 -9.15 18.32
C ALA A 258 -17.05 -10.39 18.44
N ALA A 259 -16.21 -10.64 17.43
CA ALA A 259 -15.28 -11.78 17.42
C ALA A 259 -14.13 -11.62 18.44
N ASN A 260 -13.66 -10.40 18.68
CA ASN A 260 -12.62 -10.10 19.67
C ASN A 260 -13.06 -10.37 21.11
N GLY A 261 -14.37 -10.23 21.40
CA GLY A 261 -14.96 -10.62 22.67
C GLY A 261 -14.49 -9.80 23.88
N ASP A 262 -14.02 -8.57 23.68
CA ASP A 262 -13.66 -7.68 24.80
C ASP A 262 -14.94 -7.28 25.54
N PRO A 263 -15.07 -7.56 26.85
CA PRO A 263 -16.27 -7.22 27.61
C PRO A 263 -16.50 -5.70 27.75
N ALA A 264 -15.47 -4.88 27.54
CA ALA A 264 -15.60 -3.43 27.60
C ALA A 264 -15.99 -2.80 26.26
N LEU A 265 -15.78 -3.51 25.13
CA LEU A 265 -16.09 -3.02 23.80
C LEU A 265 -16.29 -4.20 22.84
N HIS A 266 -17.52 -4.64 22.66
CA HIS A 266 -17.88 -5.76 21.82
C HIS A 266 -18.85 -5.42 20.67
N SER A 267 -19.26 -4.16 20.57
CA SER A 267 -20.10 -3.66 19.48
C SER A 267 -19.72 -2.24 19.10
N LEU A 268 -19.69 -1.99 17.81
CA LEU A 268 -19.45 -0.66 17.25
C LEU A 268 -20.58 0.34 17.63
N ARG A 269 -21.79 -0.15 17.88
CA ARG A 269 -22.94 0.65 18.33
C ARG A 269 -22.73 1.35 19.67
N GLU A 270 -21.78 0.87 20.46
CA GLU A 270 -21.43 1.42 21.77
C GLU A 270 -20.38 2.54 21.67
N VAL A 271 -19.84 2.76 20.46
CA VAL A 271 -18.78 3.72 20.22
C VAL A 271 -19.34 5.11 19.92
N ASP A 272 -18.82 6.12 20.60
CA ASP A 272 -19.02 7.51 20.21
C ASP A 272 -18.15 7.81 18.96
N GLY A 273 -18.80 7.95 17.80
CA GLY A 273 -18.13 8.18 16.53
C GLY A 273 -17.22 9.42 16.54
N SER A 274 -17.57 10.45 17.30
CA SER A 274 -16.74 11.66 17.42
C SER A 274 -15.35 11.43 18.03
N ARG A 275 -15.15 10.29 18.67
CA ARG A 275 -13.87 9.87 19.26
C ARG A 275 -13.02 9.03 18.29
N ILE A 276 -13.56 8.69 17.13
CA ILE A 276 -12.81 7.98 16.09
C ILE A 276 -12.00 9.00 15.29
N PHE A 277 -10.68 8.96 15.45
CA PHE A 277 -9.72 9.81 14.74
C PHE A 277 -10.03 11.32 14.75
N PRO A 278 -10.32 11.93 15.88
CA PRO A 278 -10.62 13.36 15.91
C PRO A 278 -9.39 14.15 15.41
N PRO A 279 -9.61 15.20 14.59
CA PRO A 279 -8.52 16.10 14.21
C PRO A 279 -7.85 16.69 15.47
N PRO A 280 -6.50 16.74 15.52
CA PRO A 280 -5.81 17.37 16.64
C PRO A 280 -6.14 18.88 16.67
N PRO A 281 -6.10 19.53 17.85
CA PRO A 281 -6.30 20.95 17.96
C PRO A 281 -5.33 21.73 17.05
N GLY A 282 -5.85 22.67 16.26
CA GLY A 282 -5.06 23.47 15.33
C GLY A 282 -4.71 22.78 14.00
N ALA A 283 -5.23 21.57 13.75
CA ALA A 283 -5.07 20.90 12.46
C ALA A 283 -5.72 21.73 11.35
N LEU A 284 -5.05 21.80 10.23
CA LEU A 284 -5.60 22.37 9.00
C LEU A 284 -6.81 21.54 8.54
N PRO A 285 -7.76 22.17 7.82
CA PRO A 285 -8.86 21.42 7.22
C PRO A 285 -8.33 20.30 6.33
N ASP A 286 -9.03 19.18 6.38
CA ASP A 286 -8.77 18.07 5.48
C ASP A 286 -9.04 18.52 4.03
N ARG A 287 -8.15 18.13 3.12
CA ARG A 287 -8.29 18.39 1.67
C ARG A 287 -8.81 17.16 0.93
N TYR A 288 -9.23 16.17 1.68
CA TYR A 288 -9.79 14.96 1.16
C TYR A 288 -11.21 15.23 0.65
N ASP A 289 -11.40 15.08 -0.65
CA ASP A 289 -12.70 15.15 -1.31
C ASP A 289 -12.86 13.92 -2.21
N GLY A 290 -13.68 13.00 -1.84
CA GLY A 290 -13.87 11.80 -2.66
C GLY A 290 -14.55 10.63 -1.99
N PHE A 291 -14.61 10.63 -0.67
CA PHE A 291 -15.48 9.75 0.09
C PHE A 291 -16.40 10.60 0.95
N ASP A 292 -17.69 10.50 0.71
CA ASP A 292 -18.71 11.21 1.49
C ASP A 292 -18.93 10.59 2.87
N ASP A 293 -18.37 9.40 3.10
CA ASP A 293 -18.63 8.61 4.30
C ASP A 293 -17.47 8.71 5.29
N ASP A 294 -17.68 9.51 6.32
CA ASP A 294 -16.76 9.59 7.46
C ASP A 294 -16.83 8.29 8.29
N ILE A 295 -15.68 7.72 8.61
CA ILE A 295 -15.55 6.58 9.52
C ILE A 295 -16.23 6.85 10.87
N ALA A 296 -16.26 8.11 11.32
CA ALA A 296 -16.99 8.53 12.50
C ALA A 296 -18.50 8.25 12.42
N ALA A 297 -19.06 8.08 11.22
CA ALA A 297 -20.45 7.71 11.01
C ALA A 297 -20.73 6.20 11.14
N TYR A 298 -19.71 5.34 11.13
CA TYR A 298 -19.89 3.88 11.18
C TYR A 298 -20.72 3.40 12.39
N PRO A 299 -20.53 3.89 13.64
CA PRO A 299 -21.37 3.48 14.76
C PRO A 299 -22.86 3.74 14.52
N GLN A 300 -23.21 4.93 14.02
CA GLN A 300 -24.59 5.28 13.69
C GLN A 300 -25.11 4.44 12.52
N HIS A 301 -24.26 4.17 11.51
CA HIS A 301 -24.64 3.35 10.36
C HIS A 301 -25.01 1.93 10.78
N VAL A 302 -24.17 1.26 11.57
CA VAL A 302 -24.43 -0.11 12.08
C VAL A 302 -25.72 -0.15 12.94
N ALA A 303 -25.98 0.92 13.72
CA ALA A 303 -27.18 1.00 14.54
C ALA A 303 -28.47 1.10 13.71
N THR A 304 -28.43 1.81 12.59
CA THR A 304 -29.61 2.11 11.75
C THR A 304 -29.76 1.16 10.56
N HIS A 305 -28.68 0.55 10.09
CA HIS A 305 -28.64 -0.37 8.94
C HIS A 305 -27.95 -1.68 9.33
N PRO A 306 -28.54 -2.49 10.22
CA PRO A 306 -27.93 -3.74 10.65
C PRO A 306 -27.81 -4.72 9.47
N VAL A 307 -26.62 -5.27 9.26
CA VAL A 307 -26.32 -6.31 8.27
C VAL A 307 -25.99 -7.60 9.02
N GLY A 308 -26.70 -8.67 8.75
CA GLY A 308 -26.47 -9.97 9.41
C GLY A 308 -25.26 -10.71 8.88
N SER A 309 -25.03 -10.60 7.58
CA SER A 309 -23.87 -11.17 6.89
C SER A 309 -23.43 -10.26 5.75
N PHE A 310 -22.13 -10.16 5.48
CA PHE A 310 -21.66 -9.41 4.31
C PHE A 310 -22.23 -9.95 2.98
N GLN A 311 -22.65 -11.22 2.96
CA GLN A 311 -23.29 -11.83 1.78
C GLN A 311 -24.65 -11.24 1.46
N ASP A 312 -25.31 -10.59 2.42
CA ASP A 312 -26.60 -9.94 2.26
C ASP A 312 -26.49 -8.52 1.70
N ILE A 313 -25.26 -7.97 1.61
CA ILE A 313 -25.02 -6.64 1.07
C ILE A 313 -25.25 -6.66 -0.46
N PRO A 314 -26.22 -5.88 -0.97
CA PRO A 314 -26.50 -5.85 -2.40
C PRO A 314 -25.29 -5.42 -3.23
N THR A 315 -25.18 -5.92 -4.45
CA THR A 315 -24.12 -5.63 -5.42
C THR A 315 -22.72 -6.14 -5.07
N LEU A 316 -22.49 -6.67 -3.87
CA LEU A 316 -21.16 -7.07 -3.42
C LEU A 316 -20.57 -8.20 -4.30
N ALA A 317 -21.38 -9.19 -4.63
CA ALA A 317 -20.98 -10.30 -5.51
C ALA A 317 -20.51 -9.83 -6.90
N ASP A 318 -21.27 -8.91 -7.51
CA ASP A 318 -20.96 -8.40 -8.83
C ASP A 318 -19.77 -7.44 -8.82
N GLY A 319 -19.67 -6.63 -7.75
CA GLY A 319 -18.51 -5.75 -7.56
C GLY A 319 -17.21 -6.51 -7.41
N VAL A 320 -17.19 -7.55 -6.57
CA VAL A 320 -16.00 -8.41 -6.38
C VAL A 320 -15.57 -9.07 -7.69
N ARG A 321 -16.51 -9.60 -8.49
CA ARG A 321 -16.21 -10.13 -9.82
C ARG A 321 -15.73 -9.04 -10.78
N GLY A 322 -16.31 -7.84 -10.67
CA GLY A 322 -15.91 -6.67 -11.45
C GLY A 322 -14.49 -6.22 -11.18
N LEU A 323 -14.04 -6.23 -9.91
CA LEU A 323 -12.66 -5.94 -9.55
C LEU A 323 -11.67 -6.94 -10.18
N GLU A 324 -11.97 -8.24 -10.10
CA GLU A 324 -11.17 -9.28 -10.73
C GLU A 324 -11.11 -9.11 -12.26
N GLN A 325 -12.23 -8.79 -12.88
CA GLN A 325 -12.28 -8.54 -14.32
C GLN A 325 -11.51 -7.28 -14.72
N THR A 326 -11.57 -6.22 -13.91
CA THR A 326 -10.81 -4.98 -14.15
C THR A 326 -9.31 -5.26 -14.10
N ARG A 327 -8.80 -5.97 -13.08
CA ARG A 327 -7.39 -6.38 -13.04
C ARG A 327 -6.99 -7.16 -14.29
N ARG A 328 -7.81 -8.15 -14.67
CA ARG A 328 -7.51 -9.00 -15.83
C ARG A 328 -7.38 -8.19 -17.11
N VAL A 329 -8.31 -7.26 -17.35
CA VAL A 329 -8.33 -6.47 -18.58
C VAL A 329 -7.26 -5.37 -18.57
N ASP A 330 -7.15 -4.62 -17.48
CA ASP A 330 -6.33 -3.39 -17.45
C ASP A 330 -4.88 -3.64 -17.03
N LEU A 331 -4.57 -4.82 -16.47
CA LEU A 331 -3.21 -5.19 -16.13
C LEU A 331 -2.75 -6.46 -16.86
N GLU A 332 -3.40 -7.60 -16.62
CA GLU A 332 -2.85 -8.90 -17.05
C GLU A 332 -2.82 -9.03 -18.56
N ASN A 333 -3.94 -8.79 -19.24
CA ASN A 333 -4.01 -8.79 -20.70
C ASN A 333 -3.11 -7.72 -21.31
N TRP A 334 -3.07 -6.52 -20.71
CA TRP A 334 -2.20 -5.45 -21.16
C TRP A 334 -0.70 -5.82 -21.03
N LEU A 335 -0.28 -6.49 -19.95
CA LEU A 335 1.08 -7.00 -19.83
C LEU A 335 1.40 -8.01 -20.94
N ASP A 336 0.46 -8.91 -21.23
CA ASP A 336 0.62 -9.93 -22.28
C ASP A 336 0.72 -9.28 -23.67
N GLU A 337 -0.16 -8.34 -23.99
CA GLU A 337 -0.16 -7.59 -25.26
C GLU A 337 1.14 -6.80 -25.49
N ARG A 338 1.74 -6.31 -24.40
CA ARG A 338 3.00 -5.56 -24.43
C ARG A 338 4.25 -6.43 -24.30
N GLY A 339 4.08 -7.73 -24.05
CA GLY A 339 5.18 -8.65 -23.78
C GLY A 339 5.98 -8.23 -22.54
N LEU A 340 5.29 -7.79 -21.47
CA LEU A 340 5.91 -7.37 -20.24
C LEU A 340 5.76 -8.43 -19.16
N ASP A 341 6.82 -8.63 -18.37
CA ASP A 341 6.78 -9.50 -17.20
C ASP A 341 6.07 -8.83 -16.02
N GLY A 342 6.28 -7.52 -15.85
CA GLY A 342 5.67 -6.69 -14.82
C GLY A 342 5.99 -5.22 -15.02
N VAL A 343 5.70 -4.41 -14.00
CA VAL A 343 6.04 -2.97 -13.97
C VAL A 343 6.94 -2.66 -12.79
N VAL A 344 7.76 -1.60 -12.93
CA VAL A 344 8.66 -1.10 -11.89
C VAL A 344 8.64 0.41 -11.84
N PHE A 345 8.56 1.00 -10.64
CA PHE A 345 8.43 2.44 -10.47
C PHE A 345 8.88 2.91 -9.08
N PRO A 346 9.23 4.20 -8.90
CA PRO A 346 9.47 4.78 -7.59
C PRO A 346 8.26 4.58 -6.68
N ALA A 347 8.44 4.12 -5.46
CA ALA A 347 7.34 3.88 -4.53
C ALA A 347 6.61 5.18 -4.13
N ALA A 348 7.31 6.32 -4.13
CA ALA A 348 6.76 7.64 -3.85
C ALA A 348 7.42 8.70 -4.73
N ALA A 349 6.71 9.79 -4.98
CA ALA A 349 7.23 10.91 -5.77
C ALA A 349 8.11 11.86 -4.93
N ASP A 350 7.85 11.96 -3.63
CA ASP A 350 8.56 12.81 -2.67
C ASP A 350 8.18 12.36 -1.25
N VAL A 351 8.71 13.05 -0.23
CA VAL A 351 8.36 12.84 1.19
C VAL A 351 7.82 14.14 1.77
N GLY A 352 6.66 14.08 2.42
CA GLY A 352 6.02 15.22 3.05
C GLY A 352 6.77 15.68 4.30
N LEU A 353 6.62 16.98 4.63
CA LEU A 353 7.15 17.55 5.86
C LEU A 353 6.30 17.16 7.06
N ALA A 354 6.95 16.97 8.18
CA ALA A 354 6.34 16.43 9.39
C ALA A 354 5.29 17.36 10.04
N ASP A 355 5.29 18.65 9.73
CA ASP A 355 4.37 19.65 10.26
C ASP A 355 3.21 20.00 9.32
N MET A 356 2.97 19.16 8.28
CA MET A 356 1.96 19.47 7.26
C MET A 356 0.52 19.55 7.78
N ASP A 357 0.25 18.96 8.93
CA ASP A 357 -1.07 19.02 9.57
C ASP A 357 -1.39 20.39 10.18
N VAL A 358 -0.37 21.24 10.39
CA VAL A 358 -0.52 22.57 11.00
C VAL A 358 0.11 23.71 10.17
N ASN A 359 0.96 23.39 9.21
CA ASN A 359 1.68 24.37 8.37
C ASN A 359 1.16 24.33 6.93
N PRO A 360 0.48 25.39 6.45
CA PRO A 360 -0.08 25.43 5.09
C PRO A 360 0.94 25.19 3.97
N ALA A 361 2.16 25.70 4.10
CA ALA A 361 3.20 25.50 3.09
C ALA A 361 3.68 24.04 3.03
N SER A 362 3.79 23.39 4.18
CA SER A 362 4.11 21.95 4.25
C SER A 362 2.95 21.09 3.76
N ALA A 363 1.71 21.51 4.04
CA ALA A 363 0.50 20.85 3.57
C ALA A 363 0.42 20.87 2.02
N ASP A 364 0.80 21.97 1.38
CA ASP A 364 0.80 22.07 -0.08
C ASP A 364 1.70 21.03 -0.75
N LEU A 365 2.82 20.68 -0.15
CA LEU A 365 3.65 19.54 -0.58
C LEU A 365 2.99 18.22 -0.23
N GLY A 366 2.60 18.04 1.03
CA GLY A 366 2.12 16.76 1.56
C GLY A 366 0.84 16.26 0.91
N TRP A 367 -0.01 17.17 0.42
CA TRP A 367 -1.27 16.82 -0.25
C TRP A 367 -1.15 16.59 -1.76
N ARG A 368 0.05 16.63 -2.33
CA ARG A 368 0.24 16.29 -3.74
C ARG A 368 0.13 14.79 -3.95
N ASN A 369 -0.46 14.39 -5.07
CA ASN A 369 -0.50 12.99 -5.50
C ASN A 369 0.93 12.44 -5.60
N GLY A 370 1.13 11.20 -5.14
CA GLY A 370 2.46 10.59 -5.04
C GLY A 370 3.25 10.99 -3.78
N VAL A 371 2.75 11.96 -2.98
CA VAL A 371 3.27 12.35 -1.66
C VAL A 371 2.22 12.11 -0.59
N TRP A 372 0.97 12.45 -0.87
CA TRP A 372 -0.17 12.17 0.00
C TRP A 372 -0.41 10.67 0.16
N VAL A 373 -0.25 9.92 -0.91
CA VAL A 373 -0.25 8.44 -0.98
C VAL A 373 0.97 7.99 -1.79
N SER A 374 1.39 6.73 -1.65
CA SER A 374 2.42 6.16 -2.54
C SER A 374 1.91 6.02 -3.97
N ASN A 375 2.81 5.97 -4.92
CA ASN A 375 2.50 5.73 -6.33
C ASN A 375 1.66 4.45 -6.49
N GLY A 376 0.62 4.54 -7.32
CA GLY A 376 -0.40 3.50 -7.45
C GLY A 376 -1.54 3.62 -6.45
N ASN A 377 -1.39 4.39 -5.38
CA ASN A 377 -2.41 4.60 -4.34
C ASN A 377 -3.10 3.29 -3.93
N LEU A 378 -4.43 3.26 -3.93
CA LEU A 378 -5.24 2.08 -3.59
C LEU A 378 -5.39 1.07 -4.74
N VAL A 379 -5.05 1.44 -5.98
CA VAL A 379 -5.31 0.60 -7.16
C VAL A 379 -4.72 -0.81 -7.04
N PRO A 380 -3.46 -1.01 -6.62
CA PRO A 380 -2.93 -2.36 -6.45
C PRO A 380 -3.75 -3.19 -5.46
N ARG A 381 -4.22 -2.58 -4.37
CA ARG A 381 -4.98 -3.29 -3.35
C ARG A 381 -6.39 -3.61 -3.81
N HIS A 382 -7.09 -2.61 -4.33
CA HIS A 382 -8.48 -2.81 -4.78
C HIS A 382 -8.58 -3.80 -5.94
N LEU A 383 -7.58 -3.86 -6.81
CA LEU A 383 -7.52 -4.84 -7.90
C LEU A 383 -6.81 -6.16 -7.53
N GLY A 384 -6.21 -6.28 -6.33
CA GLY A 384 -5.50 -7.49 -5.89
C GLY A 384 -4.19 -7.73 -6.65
N ILE A 385 -3.50 -6.66 -7.01
CA ILE A 385 -2.20 -6.68 -7.68
C ILE A 385 -1.09 -6.82 -6.63
N PRO A 386 -0.29 -7.87 -6.66
CA PRO A 386 0.82 -8.01 -5.73
C PRO A 386 1.94 -7.01 -6.03
N THR A 387 2.60 -6.54 -4.97
CA THR A 387 3.75 -5.64 -5.09
C THR A 387 4.87 -6.01 -4.14
N VAL A 388 6.12 -5.74 -4.54
CA VAL A 388 7.27 -5.80 -3.65
C VAL A 388 8.02 -4.47 -3.73
N THR A 389 8.19 -3.82 -2.59
CA THR A 389 8.95 -2.57 -2.46
C THR A 389 10.27 -2.85 -1.77
N VAL A 390 11.35 -2.32 -2.33
CA VAL A 390 12.71 -2.44 -1.78
C VAL A 390 13.39 -1.07 -1.75
N PRO A 391 14.40 -0.84 -0.90
CA PRO A 391 15.13 0.42 -0.89
C PRO A 391 15.73 0.76 -2.26
N MET A 392 15.46 1.96 -2.79
CA MET A 392 16.06 2.47 -4.01
C MET A 392 17.28 3.34 -3.70
N GLY A 393 17.30 4.02 -2.58
CA GLY A 393 18.38 4.86 -2.10
C GLY A 393 17.89 5.99 -1.19
N ALA A 394 18.79 6.86 -0.80
CA ALA A 394 18.48 8.11 -0.09
C ALA A 394 18.60 9.31 -1.05
N MET A 395 17.62 10.19 -1.02
CA MET A 395 17.60 11.42 -1.83
C MET A 395 18.75 12.35 -1.45
N ALA A 396 19.55 12.76 -2.41
CA ALA A 396 20.81 13.49 -2.15
C ALA A 396 20.60 14.86 -1.49
N ASP A 397 19.45 15.48 -1.72
CA ASP A 397 19.15 16.84 -1.25
C ASP A 397 18.49 16.88 0.15
N ILE A 398 17.76 15.84 0.55
CA ILE A 398 17.07 15.79 1.84
C ILE A 398 17.47 14.61 2.73
N GLY A 399 18.21 13.64 2.23
CA GLY A 399 18.67 12.48 2.99
C GLY A 399 17.58 11.45 3.31
N MET A 400 16.33 11.70 2.91
CA MET A 400 15.25 10.75 3.14
C MET A 400 15.31 9.58 2.16
N PRO A 401 15.05 8.35 2.60
CA PRO A 401 15.00 7.21 1.70
C PRO A 401 13.75 7.22 0.82
N VAL A 402 13.86 6.53 -0.31
CA VAL A 402 12.74 6.21 -1.18
C VAL A 402 12.89 4.78 -1.69
N GLY A 403 11.75 4.09 -1.87
CA GLY A 403 11.67 2.72 -2.36
C GLY A 403 11.49 2.61 -3.87
N LEU A 404 11.79 1.43 -4.40
CA LEU A 404 11.44 0.96 -5.73
C LEU A 404 10.37 -0.13 -5.58
N THR A 405 9.26 -0.02 -6.31
CA THR A 405 8.17 -0.99 -6.28
C THR A 405 8.12 -1.78 -7.56
N PHE A 406 8.11 -3.11 -7.45
CA PHE A 406 7.77 -4.06 -8.50
C PHE A 406 6.30 -4.46 -8.34
N ALA A 407 5.54 -4.54 -9.43
CA ALA A 407 4.17 -5.01 -9.45
C ALA A 407 3.92 -5.92 -10.67
N GLY A 408 3.00 -6.88 -10.53
CA GLY A 408 2.77 -7.86 -11.58
C GLY A 408 1.39 -8.52 -11.51
N ARG A 409 1.25 -9.61 -12.24
CA ARG A 409 0.02 -10.39 -12.30
C ARG A 409 -0.34 -10.96 -10.93
N ALA A 410 -1.62 -11.13 -10.65
CA ALA A 410 -2.04 -11.87 -9.45
C ALA A 410 -1.37 -13.25 -9.42
N TYR A 411 -0.92 -13.62 -8.24
CA TYR A 411 -0.21 -14.88 -7.95
C TYR A 411 1.14 -15.06 -8.67
N SER A 412 1.71 -13.97 -9.23
CA SER A 412 3.12 -13.93 -9.64
C SER A 412 4.08 -13.55 -8.49
N ASP A 413 3.61 -13.65 -7.27
CA ASP A 413 4.26 -13.18 -6.03
C ASP A 413 5.70 -13.69 -5.90
N SER A 414 5.95 -14.98 -6.14
CA SER A 414 7.30 -15.57 -6.07
C SER A 414 8.26 -14.95 -7.09
N ALA A 415 7.78 -14.62 -8.29
CA ALA A 415 8.59 -13.95 -9.31
C ALA A 415 8.96 -12.53 -8.86
N LEU A 416 7.99 -11.76 -8.36
CA LEU A 416 8.22 -10.41 -7.85
C LEU A 416 9.22 -10.37 -6.68
N LEU A 417 9.09 -11.32 -5.75
CA LEU A 417 10.01 -11.48 -4.63
C LEU A 417 11.44 -11.80 -5.12
N SER A 418 11.56 -12.69 -6.10
CA SER A 418 12.86 -13.03 -6.69
C SER A 418 13.49 -11.83 -7.42
N TRP A 419 12.71 -11.05 -8.18
CA TRP A 419 13.20 -9.85 -8.87
C TRP A 419 13.65 -8.78 -7.86
N ALA A 420 12.87 -8.55 -6.82
CA ALA A 420 13.22 -7.60 -5.76
C ALA A 420 14.50 -8.00 -5.02
N ALA A 421 14.64 -9.28 -4.67
CA ALA A 421 15.87 -9.82 -4.09
C ALA A 421 17.07 -9.72 -5.05
N GLY A 422 16.85 -10.00 -6.34
CA GLY A 422 17.85 -9.82 -7.39
C GLY A 422 18.30 -8.35 -7.52
N PHE A 423 17.37 -7.40 -7.47
CA PHE A 423 17.69 -5.98 -7.50
C PHE A 423 18.45 -5.52 -6.24
N GLU A 424 18.00 -5.93 -5.05
CA GLU A 424 18.72 -5.62 -3.81
C GLU A 424 20.16 -6.11 -3.86
N ALA A 425 20.40 -7.31 -4.41
CA ALA A 425 21.70 -7.93 -4.53
C ALA A 425 22.65 -7.22 -5.51
N THR A 426 22.18 -6.34 -6.41
CA THR A 426 23.05 -5.62 -7.34
C THR A 426 23.98 -4.64 -6.62
N ARG A 427 23.53 -4.03 -5.53
CA ARG A 427 24.34 -3.17 -4.63
C ARG A 427 23.59 -2.83 -3.35
N THR A 428 24.33 -2.42 -2.31
CA THR A 428 23.74 -1.90 -1.07
C THR A 428 23.15 -0.50 -1.30
N ARG A 429 21.86 -0.34 -0.99
CA ARG A 429 21.12 0.93 -1.13
C ARG A 429 20.56 1.44 0.19
N ARG A 430 20.39 0.55 1.15
CA ARG A 430 19.95 0.91 2.49
C ARG A 430 21.11 1.44 3.31
N SER A 431 20.94 2.60 3.93
CA SER A 431 21.80 3.08 5.03
C SER A 431 21.04 2.97 6.36
N PRO A 432 21.71 2.62 7.47
CA PRO A 432 21.12 2.71 8.79
C PRO A 432 20.62 4.13 9.08
N PRO A 433 19.50 4.28 9.80
CA PRO A 433 18.99 5.61 10.10
C PRO A 433 19.92 6.32 11.12
N PRO A 434 20.29 7.59 10.86
CA PRO A 434 21.28 8.31 11.68
C PRO A 434 20.79 8.66 13.09
N ARG A 435 19.45 8.72 13.30
CA ARG A 435 18.87 9.03 14.62
C ARG A 435 18.77 7.83 15.54
N THR A 436 19.03 6.63 15.04
CA THR A 436 19.10 5.38 15.83
C THR A 436 20.39 4.65 15.49
N PRO A 437 21.55 5.20 15.88
CA PRO A 437 22.85 4.59 15.62
C PRO A 437 22.97 3.23 16.34
N PRO A 438 23.88 2.36 15.88
CA PRO A 438 24.22 1.12 16.60
C PRO A 438 24.56 1.42 18.07
N LEU A 439 24.23 0.50 18.95
CA LEU A 439 24.68 0.56 20.34
C LEU A 439 26.21 0.44 20.37
N ASP A 440 26.88 1.27 21.17
CA ASP A 440 28.31 1.13 21.40
C ASP A 440 28.59 -0.21 22.09
N ASP A 441 29.47 -1.04 21.50
CA ASP A 441 29.91 -2.32 22.07
C ASP A 441 30.64 -2.19 23.42
N ASN A 442 30.89 -0.96 23.86
CA ASN A 442 31.67 -0.65 25.08
C ASN A 442 30.82 -0.50 26.34
N ARG A 443 29.52 -0.76 26.34
CA ARG A 443 28.77 -0.88 27.59
C ARG A 443 28.84 -2.32 28.11
N LYS A 444 30.04 -2.69 28.56
CA LYS A 444 30.24 -3.75 29.56
C LYS A 444 30.17 -3.08 30.94
N ASP A 445 28.96 -3.04 31.48
CA ASP A 445 28.76 -2.83 32.92
C ASP A 445 27.86 -3.96 33.45
#